data_8881b1a8c9ed0733d862aad71725358f
#
_entry.id   8881b1a8c9ed0733d862aad71725358f
#
_cell.length_a   1.000
_cell.length_b   1.000
_cell.length_c   1.000
_cell.angle_alpha   90.00
_cell.angle_beta   90.00
_cell.angle_gamma   90.00
#
_symmetry.space_group_name_H-M   'P 1'
#
loop_
_entity.id
_entity.type
_entity.pdbx_description
1 polymer ?
#
loop_
_entity_poly.entity_id
_entity_poly.type
_entity_poly.pdbx_seq_one_letter_code
_entity_poly.pdbx_strand_id
1 'polypeptide(L)'
;DLFIGAEGTLGIITAAVMKLHPLPAARVTALAALGSAHAALDFLALAQRYAGPLLTGFELMSDFCMQLVVRHFPQMRYPFAAHHAQVVLLELSDNESEAHARALFERLMEEALEQGLVEDAVVAESLAQSQAFWNIREHIPLAQAQEGLNIKHDIGVPISRIGHFIEETDAEIARVVPGARMVTFGHLGDGNLHYNVQAPEGGDPKRFLAENEKTLNRIVYDSVDRHRGTISAEHGLGQLKIDENMHYKSEVELALMRAIKTALDPLNLMNPGKVLP
;
A
#
# COMPACT_ATOMS: atom_id res chain seq x y z
N ASP A 1 -2.87 -22.72 -0.24
CA ASP A 1 -2.24 -21.46 0.23
C ASP A 1 -1.19 -21.65 1.34
N LEU A 2 -0.90 -22.91 1.74
CA LEU A 2 0.04 -23.16 2.83
C LEU A 2 1.48 -22.66 2.55
N PHE A 3 1.92 -22.75 1.29
CA PHE A 3 3.28 -22.36 0.90
C PHE A 3 3.40 -20.91 0.42
N ILE A 4 2.29 -20.27 0.10
CA ILE A 4 2.27 -18.83 -0.26
C ILE A 4 2.50 -18.03 1.01
N GLY A 5 3.49 -17.14 1.02
CA GLY A 5 3.88 -16.38 2.20
C GLY A 5 4.71 -17.15 3.24
N ALA A 6 5.05 -18.42 2.98
CA ALA A 6 5.86 -19.24 3.92
C ALA A 6 7.36 -18.88 3.92
N GLU A 7 7.80 -17.97 3.07
CA GLU A 7 9.18 -17.45 3.00
C GLU A 7 10.24 -18.55 2.88
N GLY A 8 9.92 -19.66 2.21
CA GLY A 8 10.80 -20.82 2.05
C GLY A 8 11.01 -21.64 3.31
N THR A 9 10.31 -21.35 4.41
CA THR A 9 10.47 -22.07 5.70
C THR A 9 9.81 -23.44 5.72
N LEU A 10 8.86 -23.70 4.80
CA LEU A 10 8.11 -24.97 4.72
C LEU A 10 8.53 -25.84 3.54
N GLY A 11 9.29 -25.31 2.61
CA GLY A 11 9.70 -26.00 1.41
C GLY A 11 10.03 -25.04 0.27
N ILE A 12 10.35 -25.60 -0.90
CA ILE A 12 10.67 -24.86 -2.13
C ILE A 12 9.59 -25.15 -3.17
N ILE A 13 8.96 -24.08 -3.70
CA ILE A 13 8.00 -24.19 -4.80
C ILE A 13 8.79 -24.41 -6.10
N THR A 14 8.69 -25.58 -6.70
CA THR A 14 9.41 -25.94 -7.93
C THR A 14 8.55 -25.80 -9.20
N ALA A 15 7.25 -25.80 -9.05
CA ALA A 15 6.30 -25.63 -10.16
C ALA A 15 4.97 -25.10 -9.62
N ALA A 16 4.24 -24.39 -10.48
CA ALA A 16 2.90 -23.88 -10.17
C ALA A 16 1.98 -23.97 -11.38
N VAL A 17 0.71 -24.21 -11.12
CA VAL A 17 -0.35 -24.11 -12.14
C VAL A 17 -1.02 -22.75 -11.98
N MET A 18 -0.90 -21.90 -13.01
CA MET A 18 -1.43 -20.55 -13.02
C MET A 18 -2.78 -20.50 -13.71
N LYS A 19 -3.74 -19.80 -13.09
CA LYS A 19 -5.01 -19.47 -13.74
C LYS A 19 -4.77 -18.34 -14.74
N LEU A 20 -5.16 -18.54 -15.98
CA LEU A 20 -5.09 -17.50 -17.01
C LEU A 20 -6.42 -16.75 -17.07
N HIS A 21 -6.33 -15.47 -17.36
CA HIS A 21 -7.46 -14.59 -17.61
C HIS A 21 -7.36 -14.05 -19.04
N PRO A 22 -8.49 -13.75 -19.72
CA PRO A 22 -8.48 -13.07 -21.01
C PRO A 22 -7.74 -11.74 -20.91
N LEU A 23 -7.02 -11.38 -21.98
CA LEU A 23 -6.46 -10.04 -22.10
C LEU A 23 -7.62 -9.05 -22.22
N PRO A 24 -7.66 -7.98 -21.41
CA PRO A 24 -8.73 -7.01 -21.48
C PRO A 24 -8.77 -6.33 -22.87
N ALA A 25 -9.98 -6.12 -23.39
CA ALA A 25 -10.20 -5.40 -24.63
C ALA A 25 -9.91 -3.90 -24.50
N ALA A 26 -10.09 -3.36 -23.28
CA ALA A 26 -9.86 -1.94 -22.98
C ALA A 26 -9.36 -1.74 -21.55
N ARG A 27 -8.63 -0.65 -21.35
CA ARG A 27 -8.23 -0.14 -20.03
C ARG A 27 -8.54 1.34 -19.96
N VAL A 28 -9.08 1.78 -18.83
CA VAL A 28 -9.27 3.19 -18.51
C VAL A 28 -8.54 3.45 -17.20
N THR A 29 -7.58 4.36 -17.23
CA THR A 29 -6.76 4.73 -16.07
C THR A 29 -6.97 6.20 -15.74
N ALA A 30 -7.09 6.53 -14.47
CA ALA A 30 -7.23 7.91 -14.01
C ALA A 30 -6.50 8.14 -12.68
N LEU A 31 -6.22 9.42 -12.43
CA LEU A 31 -5.87 9.94 -11.12
C LEU A 31 -7.05 10.75 -10.59
N ALA A 32 -7.49 10.46 -9.38
CA ALA A 32 -8.53 11.20 -8.68
C ALA A 32 -7.94 11.84 -7.42
N ALA A 33 -8.25 13.11 -7.20
CA ALA A 33 -7.83 13.88 -6.04
C ALA A 33 -8.92 13.87 -4.96
N LEU A 34 -8.55 13.68 -3.70
CA LEU A 34 -9.48 13.51 -2.59
C LEU A 34 -9.01 14.27 -1.35
N GLY A 35 -9.96 14.71 -0.53
CA GLY A 35 -9.71 15.48 0.68
C GLY A 35 -9.23 14.66 1.88
N SER A 36 -9.39 13.31 1.86
CA SER A 36 -9.00 12.46 2.99
C SER A 36 -8.88 10.98 2.59
N ALA A 37 -8.25 10.18 3.47
CA ALA A 37 -8.24 8.73 3.35
C ALA A 37 -9.65 8.12 3.51
N HIS A 38 -10.54 8.74 4.29
CA HIS A 38 -11.94 8.30 4.40
C HIS A 38 -12.69 8.50 3.08
N ALA A 39 -12.51 9.65 2.41
CA ALA A 39 -13.09 9.87 1.08
C ALA A 39 -12.58 8.84 0.06
N ALA A 40 -11.30 8.41 0.16
CA ALA A 40 -10.76 7.36 -0.68
C ALA A 40 -11.41 6.00 -0.43
N LEU A 41 -11.77 5.67 0.81
CA LEU A 41 -12.51 4.44 1.14
C LEU A 41 -13.95 4.46 0.60
N ASP A 42 -14.63 5.59 0.73
CA ASP A 42 -15.98 5.76 0.20
C ASP A 42 -15.97 5.72 -1.34
N PHE A 43 -14.96 6.31 -1.96
CA PHE A 43 -14.74 6.23 -3.41
C PHE A 43 -14.41 4.80 -3.86
N LEU A 44 -13.61 4.03 -3.10
CA LEU A 44 -13.37 2.61 -3.37
C LEU A 44 -14.68 1.81 -3.33
N ALA A 45 -15.52 2.03 -2.32
CA ALA A 45 -16.80 1.34 -2.19
C ALA A 45 -17.73 1.69 -3.38
N LEU A 46 -17.73 2.94 -3.82
CA LEU A 46 -18.45 3.37 -5.01
C LEU A 46 -17.90 2.68 -6.27
N ALA A 47 -16.58 2.68 -6.46
CA ALA A 47 -15.92 2.05 -7.61
C ALA A 47 -16.20 0.55 -7.68
N GLN A 48 -16.16 -0.15 -6.54
CA GLN A 48 -16.51 -1.58 -6.46
C GLN A 48 -17.99 -1.84 -6.81
N ARG A 49 -18.90 -0.96 -6.42
CA ARG A 49 -20.34 -1.07 -6.76
C ARG A 49 -20.56 -0.90 -8.26
N TYR A 50 -19.87 0.00 -8.91
CA TYR A 50 -20.02 0.26 -10.35
C TYR A 50 -19.26 -0.74 -11.22
N ALA A 51 -17.99 -0.99 -10.90
CA ALA A 51 -17.08 -1.74 -11.76
C ALA A 51 -16.86 -3.18 -11.30
N GLY A 52 -17.05 -3.50 -10.00
CA GLY A 52 -16.88 -4.87 -9.48
C GLY A 52 -15.55 -5.49 -9.91
N PRO A 53 -15.58 -6.63 -10.61
CA PRO A 53 -14.37 -7.33 -11.05
C PRO A 53 -13.60 -6.62 -12.17
N LEU A 54 -14.15 -5.57 -12.78
CA LEU A 54 -13.46 -4.75 -13.77
C LEU A 54 -12.50 -3.73 -13.13
N LEU A 55 -12.65 -3.44 -11.83
CA LEU A 55 -11.72 -2.61 -11.07
C LEU A 55 -10.43 -3.41 -10.81
N THR A 56 -9.39 -3.14 -11.58
CA THR A 56 -8.12 -3.89 -11.53
C THR A 56 -6.97 -3.14 -10.88
N GLY A 57 -7.13 -1.85 -10.60
CA GLY A 57 -6.19 -1.04 -9.85
C GLY A 57 -6.89 0.01 -9.00
N PHE A 58 -6.48 0.15 -7.74
CA PHE A 58 -6.95 1.22 -6.85
C PHE A 58 -5.85 1.52 -5.81
N GLU A 59 -4.98 2.47 -6.18
CA GLU A 59 -3.77 2.83 -5.43
C GLU A 59 -3.96 4.14 -4.68
N LEU A 60 -3.81 4.09 -3.36
CA LEU A 60 -3.77 5.30 -2.53
C LEU A 60 -2.37 5.90 -2.52
N MET A 61 -2.26 7.21 -2.59
CA MET A 61 -1.01 7.97 -2.47
C MET A 61 -1.28 9.27 -1.70
N SER A 62 -0.54 9.51 -0.62
CA SER A 62 -0.60 10.82 0.05
C SER A 62 0.02 11.92 -0.82
N ASP A 63 -0.36 13.17 -0.60
CA ASP A 63 0.22 14.32 -1.34
C ASP A 63 1.75 14.36 -1.22
N PHE A 64 2.29 14.03 -0.06
CA PHE A 64 3.74 14.01 0.11
C PHE A 64 4.43 12.98 -0.78
N CYS A 65 3.80 11.83 -1.10
CA CYS A 65 4.30 10.90 -2.10
C CYS A 65 4.44 11.56 -3.46
N MET A 66 3.42 12.30 -3.88
CA MET A 66 3.39 13.03 -5.16
C MET A 66 4.47 14.11 -5.21
N GLN A 67 4.62 14.87 -4.12
CA GLN A 67 5.67 15.89 -4.00
C GLN A 67 7.06 15.30 -4.10
N LEU A 68 7.33 14.17 -3.44
CA LEU A 68 8.63 13.49 -3.52
C LEU A 68 8.96 13.05 -4.95
N VAL A 69 7.98 12.47 -5.65
CA VAL A 69 8.20 12.04 -7.04
C VAL A 69 8.56 13.23 -7.93
N VAL A 70 7.80 14.31 -7.88
CA VAL A 70 8.06 15.49 -8.71
C VAL A 70 9.38 16.17 -8.33
N ARG A 71 9.74 16.18 -7.03
CA ARG A 71 11.00 16.74 -6.54
C ARG A 71 12.23 15.99 -7.09
N HIS A 72 12.19 14.67 -7.05
CA HIS A 72 13.35 13.84 -7.42
C HIS A 72 13.36 13.39 -8.88
N PHE A 73 12.20 13.46 -9.56
CA PHE A 73 12.04 13.12 -10.97
C PHE A 73 11.34 14.26 -11.72
N PRO A 74 12.07 15.35 -12.05
CA PRO A 74 11.49 16.58 -12.63
C PRO A 74 10.81 16.38 -13.99
N GLN A 75 11.05 15.27 -14.69
CA GLN A 75 10.36 14.89 -15.91
C GLN A 75 8.92 14.44 -15.65
N MET A 76 8.58 14.05 -14.41
CA MET A 76 7.23 13.72 -13.99
C MET A 76 6.54 15.00 -13.49
N ARG A 77 5.30 15.19 -13.92
CA ARG A 77 4.55 16.40 -13.56
C ARG A 77 3.48 16.05 -12.53
N TYR A 78 3.27 16.96 -11.59
CA TYR A 78 2.11 16.91 -10.71
C TYR A 78 0.84 17.05 -11.57
N PRO A 79 -0.12 16.12 -11.50
CA PRO A 79 -1.21 16.05 -12.48
C PRO A 79 -2.31 17.09 -12.27
N PHE A 80 -2.40 17.70 -11.08
CA PHE A 80 -3.45 18.63 -10.69
C PHE A 80 -2.93 20.06 -10.58
N ALA A 81 -3.84 21.04 -10.65
CA ALA A 81 -3.51 22.46 -10.50
C ALA A 81 -3.24 22.85 -9.02
N ALA A 82 -3.82 22.10 -8.08
CA ALA A 82 -3.66 22.30 -6.63
C ALA A 82 -3.20 21.01 -5.96
N HIS A 83 -2.69 21.14 -4.72
CA HIS A 83 -2.39 20.01 -3.86
C HIS A 83 -3.65 19.50 -3.16
N HIS A 84 -3.78 18.18 -3.05
CA HIS A 84 -4.89 17.49 -2.40
C HIS A 84 -4.35 16.49 -1.39
N ALA A 85 -5.05 16.27 -0.29
CA ALA A 85 -4.55 15.42 0.80
C ALA A 85 -4.21 14.00 0.35
N GLN A 86 -5.01 13.44 -0.57
CA GLN A 86 -4.83 12.09 -1.12
C GLN A 86 -5.03 12.11 -2.64
N VAL A 87 -4.33 11.21 -3.31
CA VAL A 87 -4.53 10.91 -4.72
C VAL A 87 -4.77 9.41 -4.85
N VAL A 88 -5.75 9.04 -5.65
CA VAL A 88 -6.02 7.65 -6.02
C VAL A 88 -5.73 7.46 -7.50
N LEU A 89 -4.89 6.48 -7.82
CA LEU A 89 -4.81 5.95 -9.17
C LEU A 89 -5.79 4.79 -9.27
N LEU A 90 -6.74 4.88 -10.20
CA LEU A 90 -7.67 3.78 -10.46
C LEU A 90 -7.55 3.31 -11.89
N GLU A 91 -7.73 1.99 -12.09
CA GLU A 91 -7.74 1.36 -13.41
C GLU A 91 -8.93 0.40 -13.54
N LEU A 92 -9.68 0.56 -14.62
CA LEU A 92 -10.68 -0.40 -15.06
C LEU A 92 -10.14 -1.19 -16.24
N SER A 93 -10.27 -2.52 -16.18
CA SER A 93 -9.93 -3.44 -17.27
C SER A 93 -11.21 -4.12 -17.75
N ASP A 94 -11.60 -3.87 -18.98
CA ASP A 94 -12.85 -4.35 -19.56
C ASP A 94 -12.59 -5.38 -20.65
N ASN A 95 -13.38 -6.46 -20.66
CA ASN A 95 -13.30 -7.51 -21.67
C ASN A 95 -14.33 -7.34 -22.79
N GLU A 96 -15.25 -6.38 -22.67
CA GLU A 96 -16.29 -6.14 -23.66
C GLU A 96 -15.82 -5.16 -24.74
N SER A 97 -15.58 -3.88 -24.35
CA SER A 97 -15.17 -2.85 -25.31
C SER A 97 -14.67 -1.58 -24.61
N GLU A 98 -13.95 -0.75 -25.36
CA GLU A 98 -13.56 0.60 -24.88
C GLU A 98 -14.77 1.49 -24.60
N ALA A 99 -15.82 1.43 -25.41
CA ALA A 99 -17.02 2.21 -25.20
C ALA A 99 -17.74 1.85 -23.90
N HIS A 100 -17.80 0.54 -23.57
CA HIS A 100 -18.37 0.07 -22.30
C HIS A 100 -17.52 0.54 -21.11
N ALA A 101 -16.21 0.35 -21.17
CA ALA A 101 -15.29 0.80 -20.13
C ALA A 101 -15.42 2.31 -19.84
N ARG A 102 -15.44 3.13 -20.89
CA ARG A 102 -15.59 4.59 -20.76
C ARG A 102 -16.94 5.00 -20.18
N ALA A 103 -18.04 4.42 -20.67
CA ALA A 103 -19.37 4.73 -20.14
C ALA A 103 -19.54 4.35 -18.66
N LEU A 104 -18.93 3.23 -18.25
CA LEU A 104 -18.92 2.81 -16.86
C LEU A 104 -18.08 3.78 -16.00
N PHE A 105 -16.92 4.16 -16.49
CA PHE A 105 -16.01 5.08 -15.82
C PHE A 105 -16.64 6.47 -15.66
N GLU A 106 -17.24 7.02 -16.72
CA GLU A 106 -17.91 8.33 -16.70
C GLU A 106 -18.99 8.37 -15.62
N ARG A 107 -19.89 7.38 -15.58
CA ARG A 107 -20.93 7.29 -14.55
C ARG A 107 -20.36 7.20 -13.12
N LEU A 108 -19.29 6.44 -12.94
CA LEU A 108 -18.62 6.35 -11.65
C LEU A 108 -18.07 7.72 -11.22
N MET A 109 -17.40 8.43 -12.13
CA MET A 109 -16.79 9.71 -11.82
C MET A 109 -17.83 10.82 -11.62
N GLU A 110 -18.90 10.84 -12.42
CA GLU A 110 -20.03 11.76 -12.23
C GLU A 110 -20.60 11.61 -10.81
N GLU A 111 -20.95 10.40 -10.38
CA GLU A 111 -21.50 10.17 -9.03
C GLU A 111 -20.48 10.50 -7.92
N ALA A 112 -19.20 10.18 -8.13
CA ALA A 112 -18.15 10.50 -7.16
C ALA A 112 -17.96 12.01 -6.97
N LEU A 113 -18.05 12.78 -8.05
CA LEU A 113 -18.00 14.25 -8.02
C LEU A 113 -19.27 14.85 -7.40
N GLU A 114 -20.45 14.35 -7.78
CA GLU A 114 -21.73 14.79 -7.21
C GLU A 114 -21.82 14.55 -5.69
N GLN A 115 -21.28 13.45 -5.21
CA GLN A 115 -21.20 13.12 -3.78
C GLN A 115 -20.08 13.88 -3.05
N GLY A 116 -19.22 14.62 -3.77
CA GLY A 116 -18.07 15.31 -3.20
C GLY A 116 -16.97 14.39 -2.66
N LEU A 117 -16.92 13.13 -3.11
CA LEU A 117 -15.86 12.18 -2.75
C LEU A 117 -14.56 12.50 -3.48
N VAL A 118 -14.66 12.92 -4.73
CA VAL A 118 -13.55 13.32 -5.59
C VAL A 118 -13.62 14.85 -5.81
N GLU A 119 -12.50 15.53 -5.59
CA GLU A 119 -12.37 16.99 -5.74
C GLU A 119 -11.92 17.40 -7.15
N ASP A 120 -11.06 16.58 -7.76
CA ASP A 120 -10.54 16.77 -9.12
C ASP A 120 -10.14 15.41 -9.72
N ALA A 121 -10.12 15.31 -11.05
CA ALA A 121 -9.72 14.06 -11.71
C ALA A 121 -9.07 14.31 -13.08
N VAL A 122 -8.08 13.48 -13.40
CA VAL A 122 -7.42 13.46 -14.70
C VAL A 122 -7.50 12.05 -15.28
N VAL A 123 -8.16 11.93 -16.44
CA VAL A 123 -8.33 10.65 -17.14
C VAL A 123 -7.26 10.52 -18.23
N ALA A 124 -6.64 9.34 -18.34
CA ALA A 124 -5.70 9.08 -19.41
C ALA A 124 -6.42 8.96 -20.76
N GLU A 125 -6.01 9.77 -21.73
CA GLU A 125 -6.53 9.75 -23.10
C GLU A 125 -5.70 8.86 -24.03
N SER A 126 -4.58 8.31 -23.53
CA SER A 126 -3.70 7.43 -24.30
C SER A 126 -2.96 6.44 -23.38
N LEU A 127 -2.46 5.35 -23.95
CA LEU A 127 -1.61 4.40 -23.24
C LEU A 127 -0.35 5.05 -22.64
N ALA A 128 0.20 6.06 -23.32
CA ALA A 128 1.35 6.81 -22.81
C ALA A 128 1.01 7.61 -21.54
N GLN A 129 -0.16 8.21 -21.48
CA GLN A 129 -0.64 8.90 -20.28
C GLN A 129 -0.95 7.91 -19.15
N SER A 130 -1.62 6.80 -19.46
CA SER A 130 -1.84 5.72 -18.48
C SER A 130 -0.52 5.26 -17.86
N GLN A 131 0.48 4.98 -18.71
CA GLN A 131 1.82 4.59 -18.23
C GLN A 131 2.48 5.72 -17.41
N ALA A 132 2.27 6.98 -17.78
CA ALA A 132 2.81 8.11 -17.00
C ALA A 132 2.18 8.18 -15.60
N PHE A 133 0.89 7.88 -15.43
CA PHE A 133 0.25 7.81 -14.11
C PHE A 133 0.80 6.66 -13.27
N TRP A 134 0.92 5.47 -13.84
CA TRP A 134 1.55 4.33 -13.18
C TRP A 134 3.01 4.62 -12.81
N ASN A 135 3.77 5.28 -13.69
CA ASN A 135 5.15 5.66 -13.40
C ASN A 135 5.26 6.57 -12.17
N ILE A 136 4.30 7.49 -11.95
CA ILE A 136 4.29 8.28 -10.72
C ILE A 136 4.19 7.36 -9.50
N ARG A 137 3.25 6.41 -9.50
CA ARG A 137 3.06 5.46 -8.40
C ARG A 137 4.30 4.58 -8.16
N GLU A 138 4.88 4.07 -9.23
CA GLU A 138 6.04 3.17 -9.18
C GLU A 138 7.34 3.87 -8.76
N HIS A 139 7.43 5.19 -8.94
CA HIS A 139 8.60 5.97 -8.55
C HIS A 139 8.58 6.45 -7.09
N ILE A 140 7.50 6.26 -6.34
CA ILE A 140 7.46 6.67 -4.93
C ILE A 140 8.59 6.01 -4.11
N PRO A 141 8.84 4.68 -4.17
CA PRO A 141 9.95 4.08 -3.43
C PRO A 141 11.33 4.60 -3.85
N LEU A 142 11.49 4.92 -5.14
CA LEU A 142 12.74 5.48 -5.68
C LEU A 142 12.95 6.92 -5.21
N ALA A 143 11.89 7.74 -5.22
CA ALA A 143 11.91 9.10 -4.71
C ALA A 143 12.24 9.13 -3.21
N GLN A 144 11.65 8.23 -2.43
CA GLN A 144 12.00 8.06 -1.02
C GLN A 144 13.48 7.72 -0.80
N ALA A 145 14.04 6.82 -1.62
CA ALA A 145 15.46 6.46 -1.53
C ALA A 145 16.37 7.65 -1.82
N GLN A 146 15.98 8.53 -2.73
CA GLN A 146 16.72 9.77 -3.03
C GLN A 146 16.55 10.85 -1.95
N GLU A 147 15.39 10.90 -1.28
CA GLU A 147 15.15 11.81 -0.14
C GLU A 147 16.01 11.44 1.07
N GLY A 148 16.41 10.16 1.21
CA GLY A 148 17.29 9.67 2.26
C GLY A 148 16.79 8.44 2.99
N LEU A 149 17.52 8.02 4.03
CA LEU A 149 17.10 6.89 4.87
C LEU A 149 15.76 7.19 5.54
N ASN A 150 14.93 6.17 5.64
CA ASN A 150 13.59 6.26 6.23
C ASN A 150 13.24 4.96 6.96
N ILE A 151 12.23 5.02 7.82
CA ILE A 151 11.67 3.88 8.53
C ILE A 151 10.53 3.34 7.69
N LYS A 152 10.59 2.07 7.31
CA LYS A 152 9.65 1.43 6.38
C LYS A 152 8.73 0.46 7.09
N HIS A 153 7.45 0.59 6.81
CA HIS A 153 6.44 -0.36 7.24
C HIS A 153 5.64 -0.82 6.01
N ASP A 154 5.66 -2.13 5.82
CA ASP A 154 4.83 -2.85 4.86
C ASP A 154 3.78 -3.60 5.68
N ILE A 155 2.55 -3.08 5.70
CA ILE A 155 1.50 -3.49 6.62
C ILE A 155 0.19 -3.77 5.90
N GLY A 156 -0.62 -4.65 6.47
CA GLY A 156 -2.00 -4.83 6.05
C GLY A 156 -2.95 -4.38 7.15
N VAL A 157 -3.98 -3.61 6.77
CA VAL A 157 -5.04 -3.16 7.67
C VAL A 157 -6.39 -3.46 7.03
N PRO A 158 -7.39 -3.98 7.77
CA PRO A 158 -8.72 -4.14 7.19
C PRO A 158 -9.20 -2.85 6.52
N ILE A 159 -9.65 -2.95 5.28
CA ILE A 159 -9.97 -1.79 4.43
C ILE A 159 -10.79 -0.74 5.18
N SER A 160 -11.84 -1.16 5.89
CA SER A 160 -12.73 -0.27 6.65
C SER A 160 -12.04 0.46 7.84
N ARG A 161 -10.81 0.10 8.18
CA ARG A 161 -10.05 0.69 9.29
C ARG A 161 -8.93 1.61 8.83
N ILE A 162 -8.62 1.62 7.53
CA ILE A 162 -7.45 2.36 7.00
C ILE A 162 -7.51 3.85 7.30
N GLY A 163 -8.67 4.51 7.13
CA GLY A 163 -8.82 5.94 7.42
C GLY A 163 -8.48 6.28 8.86
N HIS A 164 -9.06 5.55 9.82
CA HIS A 164 -8.77 5.73 11.24
C HIS A 164 -7.32 5.38 11.60
N PHE A 165 -6.78 4.28 11.02
CA PHE A 165 -5.39 3.91 11.20
C PHE A 165 -4.44 5.04 10.81
N ILE A 166 -4.63 5.64 9.62
CA ILE A 166 -3.78 6.74 9.13
C ILE A 166 -3.89 7.94 10.07
N GLU A 167 -5.10 8.40 10.38
CA GLU A 167 -5.33 9.59 11.23
C GLU A 167 -4.72 9.44 12.62
N GLU A 168 -5.00 8.32 13.30
CA GLU A 168 -4.52 8.07 14.66
C GLU A 168 -2.99 7.92 14.71
N THR A 169 -2.43 7.20 13.72
CA THR A 169 -0.99 6.92 13.67
C THR A 169 -0.19 8.17 13.30
N ASP A 170 -0.68 8.96 12.33
CA ASP A 170 -0.08 10.25 11.97
C ASP A 170 -0.04 11.20 13.16
N ALA A 171 -1.16 11.29 13.89
CA ALA A 171 -1.25 12.15 15.08
C ALA A 171 -0.27 11.69 16.19
N GLU A 172 -0.16 10.39 16.43
CA GLU A 172 0.75 9.86 17.44
C GLU A 172 2.21 10.07 17.06
N ILE A 173 2.59 9.83 15.81
CA ILE A 173 3.95 10.07 15.30
C ILE A 173 4.29 11.56 15.36
N ALA A 174 3.40 12.44 14.93
CA ALA A 174 3.63 13.89 14.98
C ALA A 174 3.85 14.41 16.40
N ARG A 175 3.20 13.78 17.40
CA ARG A 175 3.39 14.11 18.84
C ARG A 175 4.76 13.66 19.35
N VAL A 176 5.24 12.49 18.94
CA VAL A 176 6.49 11.88 19.43
C VAL A 176 7.71 12.42 18.68
N VAL A 177 7.58 12.62 17.38
CA VAL A 177 8.63 13.14 16.49
C VAL A 177 8.07 14.31 15.68
N PRO A 178 8.02 15.52 16.24
CA PRO A 178 7.52 16.69 15.53
C PRO A 178 8.27 16.93 14.22
N GLY A 179 7.50 17.13 13.14
CA GLY A 179 8.04 17.36 11.81
C GLY A 179 8.41 16.10 11.03
N ALA A 180 8.22 14.91 11.60
CA ALA A 180 8.30 13.67 10.83
C ALA A 180 7.30 13.70 9.65
N ARG A 181 7.69 13.17 8.49
CA ARG A 181 6.90 13.24 7.26
C ARG A 181 6.47 11.84 6.85
N MET A 182 5.17 11.59 6.87
CA MET A 182 4.60 10.29 6.51
C MET A 182 4.50 10.15 4.98
N VAL A 183 5.01 9.03 4.47
CA VAL A 183 4.92 8.62 3.06
C VAL A 183 4.02 7.39 3.01
N THR A 184 2.73 7.65 2.83
CA THR A 184 1.68 6.63 2.88
C THR A 184 1.14 6.39 1.49
N PHE A 185 1.27 5.16 1.00
CA PHE A 185 0.77 4.72 -0.30
C PHE A 185 0.55 3.21 -0.30
N GLY A 186 -0.25 2.70 -1.22
CA GLY A 186 -0.43 1.25 -1.35
C GLY A 186 -1.74 0.84 -2.02
N HIS A 187 -1.96 -0.47 -2.05
CA HIS A 187 -3.12 -1.11 -2.66
C HIS A 187 -4.33 -1.01 -1.73
N LEU A 188 -5.13 0.07 -1.88
CA LEU A 188 -6.27 0.30 -0.98
C LEU A 188 -7.32 -0.84 -1.07
N GLY A 189 -7.43 -1.46 -2.24
CA GLY A 189 -8.43 -2.49 -2.52
C GLY A 189 -8.25 -3.81 -1.74
N ASP A 190 -7.07 -4.09 -1.23
CA ASP A 190 -6.77 -5.27 -0.40
C ASP A 190 -6.23 -4.93 1.00
N GLY A 191 -6.13 -3.65 1.31
CA GLY A 191 -5.73 -3.19 2.64
C GLY A 191 -4.22 -3.14 2.86
N ASN A 192 -3.42 -3.30 1.80
CA ASN A 192 -1.97 -3.22 1.86
C ASN A 192 -1.49 -1.76 1.81
N LEU A 193 -0.71 -1.35 2.80
CA LEU A 193 -0.13 -0.01 2.89
C LEU A 193 1.38 -0.08 3.11
N HIS A 194 2.10 0.72 2.34
CA HIS A 194 3.44 1.17 2.69
C HIS A 194 3.31 2.44 3.51
N TYR A 195 3.44 2.30 4.83
CA TYR A 195 3.36 3.40 5.77
C TYR A 195 4.76 3.75 6.26
N ASN A 196 5.45 4.62 5.53
CA ASN A 196 6.85 4.94 5.77
C ASN A 196 7.01 6.32 6.42
N VAL A 197 8.05 6.49 7.24
CA VAL A 197 8.32 7.73 7.96
C VAL A 197 9.68 8.28 7.56
N GLN A 198 9.68 9.48 7.00
CA GLN A 198 10.85 10.25 6.64
C GLN A 198 11.26 11.19 7.79
N ALA A 199 12.55 11.51 7.85
CA ALA A 199 13.06 12.53 8.76
C ALA A 199 12.36 13.89 8.52
N PRO A 200 12.29 14.75 9.54
CA PRO A 200 11.94 16.15 9.36
C PRO A 200 12.75 16.82 8.25
N GLU A 201 12.19 17.81 7.59
CA GLU A 201 12.87 18.53 6.53
C GLU A 201 14.18 19.16 7.04
N GLY A 202 15.29 18.97 6.29
CA GLY A 202 16.62 19.40 6.71
C GLY A 202 17.26 18.58 7.86
N GLY A 203 16.57 17.57 8.38
CA GLY A 203 17.12 16.67 9.39
C GLY A 203 18.15 15.68 8.81
N ASP A 204 19.03 15.16 9.67
CA ASP A 204 19.97 14.08 9.29
C ASP A 204 19.22 12.73 9.26
N PRO A 205 19.06 12.08 8.09
CA PRO A 205 18.30 10.82 7.99
C PRO A 205 18.96 9.66 8.76
N LYS A 206 20.29 9.63 8.89
CA LYS A 206 20.99 8.57 9.64
C LYS A 206 20.75 8.69 11.13
N ARG A 207 20.84 9.91 11.64
CA ARG A 207 20.55 10.20 13.03
C ARG A 207 19.09 9.93 13.35
N PHE A 208 18.18 10.37 12.48
CA PHE A 208 16.75 10.13 12.62
C PHE A 208 16.45 8.63 12.76
N LEU A 209 17.00 7.80 11.86
CA LEU A 209 16.83 6.35 11.90
C LEU A 209 17.35 5.77 13.22
N ALA A 210 18.60 6.11 13.59
CA ALA A 210 19.25 5.57 14.79
C ALA A 210 18.48 5.91 16.09
N GLU A 211 17.90 7.12 16.17
CA GLU A 211 17.21 7.60 17.38
C GLU A 211 15.74 7.18 17.46
N ASN A 212 15.07 6.94 16.31
CA ASN A 212 13.61 6.84 16.28
C ASN A 212 13.06 5.50 15.78
N GLU A 213 13.84 4.66 15.08
CA GLU A 213 13.34 3.45 14.42
C GLU A 213 12.56 2.54 15.37
N LYS A 214 13.11 2.22 16.54
CA LYS A 214 12.43 1.34 17.51
C LYS A 214 11.12 1.92 18.02
N THR A 215 11.12 3.22 18.32
CA THR A 215 9.93 3.92 18.83
C THR A 215 8.84 3.98 17.76
N LEU A 216 9.20 4.36 16.54
CA LEU A 216 8.24 4.48 15.45
C LEU A 216 7.72 3.13 14.98
N ASN A 217 8.58 2.09 14.91
CA ASN A 217 8.14 0.73 14.67
C ASN A 217 7.10 0.28 15.71
N ARG A 218 7.34 0.56 16.99
CA ARG A 218 6.39 0.21 18.06
C ARG A 218 5.06 0.95 17.89
N ILE A 219 5.08 2.25 17.64
CA ILE A 219 3.86 3.06 17.43
C ILE A 219 3.04 2.50 16.25
N VAL A 220 3.70 2.26 15.12
CA VAL A 220 3.01 1.77 13.92
C VAL A 220 2.46 0.36 14.13
N TYR A 221 3.26 -0.57 14.66
CA TYR A 221 2.82 -1.96 14.83
C TYR A 221 1.76 -2.11 15.93
N ASP A 222 1.84 -1.35 17.04
CA ASP A 222 0.78 -1.31 18.04
C ASP A 222 -0.53 -0.74 17.45
N SER A 223 -0.44 0.25 16.57
CA SER A 223 -1.60 0.76 15.85
C SER A 223 -2.17 -0.28 14.88
N VAL A 224 -1.32 -0.98 14.13
CA VAL A 224 -1.74 -2.10 13.26
C VAL A 224 -2.48 -3.17 14.05
N ASP A 225 -1.96 -3.57 15.21
CA ASP A 225 -2.59 -4.58 16.08
C ASP A 225 -3.95 -4.10 16.61
N ARG A 226 -4.05 -2.85 17.10
CA ARG A 226 -5.33 -2.24 17.52
C ARG A 226 -6.38 -2.28 16.41
N HIS A 227 -5.96 -2.08 15.18
CA HIS A 227 -6.82 -2.15 14.00
C HIS A 227 -6.99 -3.56 13.43
N ARG A 228 -6.45 -4.60 14.11
CA ARG A 228 -6.52 -6.02 13.69
C ARG A 228 -5.88 -6.28 12.33
N GLY A 229 -4.77 -5.61 12.07
CA GLY A 229 -3.98 -5.73 10.86
C GLY A 229 -2.87 -6.76 10.97
N THR A 230 -1.95 -6.71 10.01
CA THR A 230 -0.73 -7.50 9.98
C THR A 230 0.50 -6.61 9.79
N ILE A 231 1.59 -6.94 10.49
CA ILE A 231 2.84 -6.18 10.44
C ILE A 231 3.69 -6.49 9.20
N SER A 232 3.22 -7.35 8.33
CA SER A 232 3.82 -7.58 7.01
C SER A 232 2.74 -7.98 6.03
N ALA A 233 2.61 -7.24 4.92
CA ALA A 233 1.67 -7.51 3.85
C ALA A 233 2.33 -8.28 2.70
N GLU A 234 3.43 -7.78 2.14
CA GLU A 234 4.10 -8.32 0.95
C GLU A 234 5.54 -8.76 1.22
N HIS A 235 6.30 -7.98 2.03
CA HIS A 235 7.75 -8.19 2.18
C HIS A 235 8.13 -9.42 3.02
N GLY A 236 7.20 -9.92 3.82
CA GLY A 236 7.44 -10.99 4.77
C GLY A 236 8.06 -10.50 6.09
N LEU A 237 8.17 -11.44 7.03
CA LEU A 237 8.75 -11.21 8.36
C LEU A 237 10.26 -11.39 8.33
N GLY A 238 10.72 -12.37 7.56
CA GLY A 238 12.13 -12.70 7.42
C GLY A 238 12.82 -13.00 8.75
N GLN A 239 14.02 -12.49 8.88
CA GLN A 239 14.83 -12.54 10.09
C GLN A 239 14.62 -11.30 10.96
N LEU A 240 14.30 -10.16 10.35
CA LEU A 240 14.30 -8.87 11.04
C LEU A 240 13.08 -8.66 11.93
N LYS A 241 11.94 -9.31 11.62
CA LYS A 241 10.67 -9.14 12.34
C LYS A 241 10.28 -10.36 13.18
N ILE A 242 11.24 -11.23 13.55
CA ILE A 242 10.95 -12.41 14.39
C ILE A 242 10.42 -11.99 15.76
N ASP A 243 11.06 -11.01 16.39
CA ASP A 243 10.64 -10.52 17.71
C ASP A 243 9.26 -9.87 17.66
N GLU A 244 8.97 -9.11 16.61
CA GLU A 244 7.65 -8.52 16.35
C GLU A 244 6.60 -9.62 16.11
N ASN A 245 6.94 -10.64 15.34
CA ASN A 245 6.04 -11.77 15.10
C ASN A 245 5.69 -12.49 16.42
N MET A 246 6.69 -12.72 17.26
CA MET A 246 6.48 -13.31 18.59
C MET A 246 5.67 -12.42 19.53
N HIS A 247 5.73 -11.10 19.34
CA HIS A 247 5.02 -10.15 20.19
C HIS A 247 3.54 -9.98 19.80
N TYR A 248 3.24 -9.91 18.48
CA TYR A 248 1.88 -9.61 17.98
C TYR A 248 1.05 -10.86 17.68
N LYS A 249 1.67 -12.03 17.47
CA LYS A 249 0.95 -13.29 17.28
C LYS A 249 0.55 -13.91 18.62
N SER A 250 -0.65 -14.46 18.66
CA SER A 250 -1.11 -15.21 19.82
C SER A 250 -0.30 -16.51 20.02
N GLU A 251 -0.27 -17.00 21.26
CA GLU A 251 0.39 -18.29 21.57
C GLU A 251 -0.18 -19.45 20.74
N VAL A 252 -1.47 -19.44 20.43
CA VAL A 252 -2.12 -20.45 19.59
C VAL A 252 -1.62 -20.39 18.15
N GLU A 253 -1.54 -19.20 17.56
CA GLU A 253 -0.99 -19.02 16.21
C GLU A 253 0.47 -19.50 16.15
N LEU A 254 1.30 -19.08 17.10
CA LEU A 254 2.70 -19.48 17.16
C LEU A 254 2.87 -20.99 17.35
N ALA A 255 2.02 -21.63 18.17
CA ALA A 255 2.03 -23.08 18.34
C ALA A 255 1.66 -23.80 17.04
N LEU A 256 0.64 -23.33 16.31
CA LEU A 256 0.26 -23.87 15.00
C LEU A 256 1.37 -23.68 13.95
N MET A 257 1.99 -22.52 13.89
CA MET A 257 3.11 -22.26 12.98
C MET A 257 4.27 -23.21 13.24
N ARG A 258 4.65 -23.43 14.52
CA ARG A 258 5.68 -24.40 14.89
C ARG A 258 5.30 -25.84 14.56
N ALA A 259 4.06 -26.23 14.80
CA ALA A 259 3.59 -27.58 14.49
C ALA A 259 3.65 -27.86 12.97
N ILE A 260 3.23 -26.91 12.13
CA ILE A 260 3.30 -27.00 10.67
C ILE A 260 4.78 -27.09 10.22
N LYS A 261 5.62 -26.19 10.73
CA LYS A 261 7.07 -26.20 10.43
C LYS A 261 7.69 -27.55 10.77
N THR A 262 7.46 -28.08 11.98
CA THR A 262 8.02 -29.36 12.42
C THR A 262 7.50 -30.54 11.60
N ALA A 263 6.22 -30.51 11.19
CA ALA A 263 5.63 -31.58 10.39
C ALA A 263 6.22 -31.67 8.98
N LEU A 264 6.53 -30.52 8.34
CA LEU A 264 7.04 -30.45 6.97
C LEU A 264 8.58 -30.46 6.90
N ASP A 265 9.23 -29.89 7.90
CA ASP A 265 10.70 -29.78 7.98
C ASP A 265 11.21 -30.15 9.37
N PRO A 266 11.14 -31.45 9.76
CA PRO A 266 11.51 -31.91 11.10
C PRO A 266 12.98 -31.70 11.43
N LEU A 267 13.85 -31.56 10.44
CA LEU A 267 15.28 -31.32 10.59
C LEU A 267 15.66 -29.82 10.54
N ASN A 268 14.68 -28.94 10.37
CA ASN A 268 14.87 -27.49 10.27
C ASN A 268 15.91 -27.06 9.21
N LEU A 269 15.85 -27.66 8.03
CA LEU A 269 16.76 -27.38 6.91
C LEU A 269 16.25 -26.25 6.00
N MET A 270 14.94 -26.03 5.97
CA MET A 270 14.30 -25.04 5.09
C MET A 270 14.32 -23.66 5.73
N ASN A 271 15.17 -22.79 5.21
CA ASN A 271 15.33 -21.39 5.61
C ASN A 271 15.29 -21.15 7.13
N PRO A 272 16.19 -21.78 7.92
CA PRO A 272 16.15 -21.71 9.38
C PRO A 272 16.38 -20.29 9.90
N GLY A 273 15.76 -19.95 11.06
CA GLY A 273 15.88 -18.62 11.67
C GLY A 273 15.19 -17.52 10.88
N LYS A 274 14.09 -17.85 10.19
CA LYS A 274 13.18 -16.92 9.53
C LYS A 274 11.76 -17.19 9.97
N VAL A 275 10.96 -16.15 10.12
CA VAL A 275 9.56 -16.19 10.55
C VAL A 275 9.39 -16.63 12.01
N LEU A 276 10.01 -17.72 12.38
CA LEU A 276 10.08 -18.27 13.74
C LEU A 276 11.54 -18.35 14.22
N PRO A 277 11.78 -18.25 15.53
CA PRO A 277 13.12 -18.41 16.11
C PRO A 277 13.68 -19.83 15.94
#